data_1ad72f1722cda28587c71d9b6723313b
#
_entry.id   1ad72f1722cda28587c71d9b6723313b
#
_cell.length_a   1.000
_cell.length_b   1.000
_cell.length_c   1.000
_cell.angle_alpha   90.00
_cell.angle_beta   90.00
_cell.angle_gamma   90.00
#
_symmetry.space_group_name_H-M   'P 1'
#
loop_
_entity.id
_entity.type
_entity.pdbx_description
1 polymer ?
#
loop_
_entity_poly.entity_id
_entity_poly.type
_entity_poly.pdbx_seq_one_letter_code
_entity_poly.pdbx_strand_id
1 'polypeptide(L)'
;QLFDLINWQINKTKATLYLETVKARLQTSGLRARTAVLEGLVAEGITEYAQNQGMKLIVLSSHGRHGLTQWGISSITQKIILSAQTSLLIVRASQQYPQSGESSKTPIYQRILVPLDGSQRAENVLPIITQLAHSHKSQIHLVQVVQTPEMARQMPPVREDIDLSTQVVTRNREEGGRYL
;
A
#
# COMPACT_ATOMS: atom_id res chain seq x y z
N GLN A 1 20.46 26.09 21.20
CA GLN A 1 21.23 25.92 19.94
C GLN A 1 22.31 24.83 20.02
N LEU A 2 23.26 24.87 21.00
CA LEU A 2 24.28 23.81 21.11
C LEU A 2 23.70 22.43 21.51
N PHE A 3 22.71 22.41 22.39
CA PHE A 3 22.05 21.24 22.87
C PHE A 3 21.23 20.54 21.74
N ASP A 4 20.62 21.34 20.88
CA ASP A 4 19.87 20.83 19.71
C ASP A 4 20.79 20.20 18.68
N LEU A 5 21.97 20.77 18.47
CA LEU A 5 23.00 20.25 17.56
C LEU A 5 23.54 18.89 18.05
N ILE A 6 23.79 18.79 19.37
CA ILE A 6 24.27 17.54 19.99
C ILE A 6 23.19 16.44 19.88
N ASN A 7 21.95 16.76 20.20
CA ASN A 7 20.82 15.81 20.08
C ASN A 7 20.61 15.36 18.64
N TRP A 8 20.73 16.27 17.69
CA TRP A 8 20.64 15.95 16.27
C TRP A 8 21.76 14.99 15.84
N GLN A 9 23.00 15.23 16.23
CA GLN A 9 24.14 14.37 15.92
C GLN A 9 23.99 12.97 16.55
N ILE A 10 23.50 12.90 17.79
CA ILE A 10 23.21 11.65 18.48
C ILE A 10 22.12 10.85 17.71
N ASN A 11 21.05 11.51 17.30
CA ASN A 11 19.96 10.86 16.56
C ASN A 11 20.42 10.36 15.18
N LYS A 12 21.26 11.13 14.48
CA LYS A 12 21.87 10.72 13.22
C LYS A 12 22.74 9.47 13.39
N THR A 13 23.59 9.47 14.42
CA THR A 13 24.45 8.30 14.74
C THR A 13 23.60 7.07 15.08
N LYS A 14 22.57 7.22 15.91
CA LYS A 14 21.64 6.12 16.24
C LYS A 14 20.93 5.56 15.00
N ALA A 15 20.48 6.44 14.11
CA ALA A 15 19.83 6.04 12.85
C ALA A 15 20.79 5.26 11.96
N THR A 16 22.02 5.72 11.81
CA THR A 16 23.07 5.03 11.04
C THR A 16 23.36 3.64 11.58
N LEU A 17 23.60 3.53 12.90
CA LEU A 17 23.86 2.23 13.54
C LEU A 17 22.68 1.25 13.38
N TYR A 18 21.46 1.75 13.56
CA TYR A 18 20.25 0.94 13.33
C TYR A 18 20.19 0.40 11.90
N LEU A 19 20.39 1.27 10.91
CA LEU A 19 20.34 0.87 9.50
C LEU A 19 21.46 -0.12 9.14
N GLU A 20 22.66 0.05 9.66
CA GLU A 20 23.76 -0.90 9.42
C GLU A 20 23.44 -2.27 10.04
N THR A 21 22.80 -2.31 11.22
CA THR A 21 22.34 -3.57 11.83
C THR A 21 21.29 -4.28 10.95
N VAL A 22 20.32 -3.54 10.41
CA VAL A 22 19.30 -4.10 9.50
C VAL A 22 19.95 -4.57 8.19
N LYS A 23 20.86 -3.79 7.63
CA LYS A 23 21.62 -4.14 6.43
C LYS A 23 22.39 -5.45 6.61
N ALA A 24 23.09 -5.60 7.72
CA ALA A 24 23.83 -6.85 8.03
C ALA A 24 22.88 -8.07 8.05
N ARG A 25 21.70 -7.94 8.66
CA ARG A 25 20.67 -9.01 8.66
C ARG A 25 20.21 -9.38 7.27
N LEU A 26 20.00 -8.40 6.38
CA LEU A 26 19.61 -8.66 4.99
C LEU A 26 20.74 -9.33 4.20
N GLN A 27 21.98 -8.93 4.45
CA GLN A 27 23.15 -9.52 3.80
C GLN A 27 23.36 -10.98 4.20
N THR A 28 23.08 -11.37 5.45
CA THR A 28 23.11 -12.79 5.88
C THR A 28 22.06 -13.63 5.15
N SER A 29 20.99 -13.02 4.67
CA SER A 29 19.97 -13.66 3.82
C SER A 29 20.32 -13.62 2.31
N GLY A 30 21.53 -13.22 1.93
CA GLY A 30 21.99 -13.16 0.55
C GLY A 30 21.50 -11.93 -0.24
N LEU A 31 20.89 -10.95 0.42
CA LEU A 31 20.35 -9.75 -0.24
C LEU A 31 21.37 -8.61 -0.23
N ARG A 32 21.40 -7.84 -1.32
CA ARG A 32 22.17 -6.59 -1.40
C ARG A 32 21.33 -5.44 -0.86
N ALA A 33 21.87 -4.75 0.15
CA ALA A 33 21.21 -3.58 0.74
C ALA A 33 22.17 -2.38 0.79
N ARG A 34 21.61 -1.18 0.60
CA ARG A 34 22.27 0.10 0.83
C ARG A 34 21.48 0.86 1.88
N THR A 35 22.16 1.73 2.62
CA THR A 35 21.57 2.56 3.67
C THR A 35 21.75 4.03 3.34
N ALA A 36 20.78 4.86 3.71
CA ALA A 36 20.87 6.31 3.66
C ALA A 36 20.13 6.89 4.86
N VAL A 37 20.69 7.90 5.51
CA VAL A 37 20.04 8.72 6.53
C VAL A 37 19.71 10.06 5.89
N LEU A 38 18.42 10.38 5.81
CA LEU A 38 17.93 11.61 5.22
C LEU A 38 17.65 12.63 6.33
N GLU A 39 17.76 13.90 5.99
CA GLU A 39 17.51 15.03 6.89
C GLU A 39 16.37 15.89 6.33
N GLY A 40 15.61 16.52 7.21
CA GLY A 40 14.50 17.40 6.84
C GLY A 40 13.11 16.78 7.06
N LEU A 41 12.16 17.16 6.23
CA LEU A 41 10.79 16.68 6.31
C LEU A 41 10.70 15.23 5.83
N VAL A 42 10.10 14.36 6.66
CA VAL A 42 10.20 12.90 6.45
C VAL A 42 9.54 12.45 5.14
N ALA A 43 8.33 12.91 4.86
CA ALA A 43 7.59 12.47 3.67
C ALA A 43 8.25 12.98 2.39
N GLU A 44 8.61 14.24 2.37
CA GLU A 44 9.28 14.93 1.27
C GLU A 44 10.66 14.29 1.00
N GLY A 45 11.46 14.10 2.04
CA GLY A 45 12.79 13.48 1.90
C GLY A 45 12.71 12.06 1.33
N ILE A 46 11.71 11.24 1.73
CA ILE A 46 11.52 9.90 1.19
C ILE A 46 11.13 9.95 -0.29
N THR A 47 10.17 10.80 -0.67
CA THR A 47 9.69 10.87 -2.05
C THR A 47 10.73 11.44 -3.00
N GLU A 48 11.47 12.49 -2.59
CA GLU A 48 12.57 13.07 -3.35
C GLU A 48 13.72 12.06 -3.52
N TYR A 49 14.10 11.37 -2.45
CA TYR A 49 15.13 10.35 -2.53
C TYR A 49 14.74 9.23 -3.51
N ALA A 50 13.48 8.77 -3.44
CA ALA A 50 12.98 7.74 -4.34
C ALA A 50 13.04 8.18 -5.81
N GLN A 51 12.66 9.41 -6.12
CA GLN A 51 12.74 9.98 -7.46
C GLN A 51 14.19 10.13 -7.94
N ASN A 52 15.05 10.73 -7.13
CA ASN A 52 16.45 11.01 -7.46
C ASN A 52 17.27 9.72 -7.67
N GLN A 53 16.92 8.64 -6.97
CA GLN A 53 17.55 7.32 -7.12
C GLN A 53 16.84 6.40 -8.14
N GLY A 54 15.79 6.89 -8.82
CA GLY A 54 15.04 6.13 -9.81
C GLY A 54 14.34 4.90 -9.23
N MET A 55 13.93 4.95 -7.96
CA MET A 55 13.23 3.84 -7.29
C MET A 55 11.88 3.59 -7.96
N LYS A 56 11.52 2.32 -8.13
CA LYS A 56 10.26 1.91 -8.75
C LYS A 56 9.20 1.49 -7.74
N LEU A 57 9.60 1.24 -6.50
CA LEU A 57 8.71 0.82 -5.43
C LEU A 57 9.20 1.37 -4.09
N ILE A 58 8.30 1.99 -3.34
CA ILE A 58 8.48 2.34 -1.93
C ILE A 58 7.66 1.37 -1.10
N VAL A 59 8.31 0.66 -0.16
CA VAL A 59 7.65 -0.24 0.78
C VAL A 59 7.70 0.37 2.16
N LEU A 60 6.56 0.55 2.79
CA LEU A 60 6.48 1.13 4.13
C LEU A 60 5.41 0.46 4.99
N SER A 61 5.58 0.54 6.31
CA SER A 61 4.54 0.09 7.22
C SER A 61 3.47 1.16 7.40
N SER A 62 2.22 0.71 7.62
CA SER A 62 1.10 1.63 7.88
C SER A 62 1.28 2.46 9.15
N HIS A 63 2.10 2.00 10.12
CA HIS A 63 2.35 2.63 11.41
C HIS A 63 3.85 2.66 11.72
N GLY A 64 4.28 3.74 12.40
CA GLY A 64 5.58 3.84 13.05
C GLY A 64 5.47 3.70 14.57
N ARG A 65 6.44 4.26 15.30
CA ARG A 65 6.49 4.26 16.78
C ARG A 65 5.37 5.05 17.46
N HIS A 66 4.73 5.97 16.77
CA HIS A 66 3.69 6.86 17.29
C HIS A 66 2.33 6.39 16.77
N GLY A 67 1.56 5.84 17.64
CA GLY A 67 0.16 5.44 17.68
C GLY A 67 -0.75 5.54 16.44
N LEU A 68 -1.89 4.90 16.58
CA LEU A 68 -2.97 4.85 15.59
C LEU A 68 -3.61 6.24 15.40
N THR A 69 -3.70 6.71 14.17
CA THR A 69 -4.69 7.72 13.80
C THR A 69 -6.05 7.03 13.66
N GLN A 70 -7.13 7.82 13.68
CA GLN A 70 -8.51 7.33 13.51
C GLN A 70 -8.70 6.46 12.24
N TRP A 71 -7.82 6.60 11.26
CA TRP A 71 -7.80 5.86 9.98
C TRP A 71 -6.83 4.66 9.96
N GLY A 72 -6.13 4.39 11.06
CA GLY A 72 -5.18 3.27 11.12
C GLY A 72 -3.94 3.43 10.23
N ILE A 73 -3.61 4.64 9.78
CA ILE A 73 -2.44 4.96 8.95
C ILE A 73 -1.78 6.21 9.55
N SER A 74 -0.43 6.21 9.65
CA SER A 74 0.30 7.37 10.18
C SER A 74 0.18 8.60 9.27
N SER A 75 0.29 9.79 9.85
CA SER A 75 0.26 11.05 9.08
C SER A 75 1.38 11.13 8.03
N ILE A 76 2.54 10.55 8.31
CA ILE A 76 3.66 10.46 7.36
C ILE A 76 3.29 9.55 6.19
N THR A 77 2.71 8.37 6.47
CA THR A 77 2.26 7.45 5.42
C THR A 77 1.19 8.09 4.53
N GLN A 78 0.24 8.84 5.11
CA GLN A 78 -0.76 9.59 4.34
C GLN A 78 -0.11 10.63 3.40
N LYS A 79 0.85 11.40 3.91
CA LYS A 79 1.57 12.39 3.09
C LYS A 79 2.32 11.72 1.92
N ILE A 80 2.98 10.58 2.18
CA ILE A 80 3.67 9.83 1.13
C ILE A 80 2.68 9.33 0.08
N ILE A 81 1.52 8.78 0.48
CA ILE A 81 0.48 8.33 -0.45
C ILE A 81 0.03 9.45 -1.39
N LEU A 82 -0.12 10.67 -0.86
CA LEU A 82 -0.60 11.82 -1.64
C LEU A 82 0.47 12.46 -2.54
N SER A 83 1.77 12.32 -2.19
CA SER A 83 2.86 13.00 -2.88
C SER A 83 3.74 12.09 -3.74
N ALA A 84 3.74 10.78 -3.51
CA ALA A 84 4.61 9.87 -4.23
C ALA A 84 4.18 9.68 -5.69
N GLN A 85 5.13 9.77 -6.61
CA GLN A 85 4.97 9.41 -8.02
C GLN A 85 5.46 7.98 -8.31
N THR A 86 5.95 7.29 -7.28
CA THR A 86 6.46 5.93 -7.31
C THR A 86 5.41 4.99 -6.75
N SER A 87 5.34 3.76 -7.26
CA SER A 87 4.44 2.72 -6.72
C SER A 87 4.68 2.50 -5.23
N LEU A 88 3.60 2.31 -4.47
CA LEU A 88 3.63 2.13 -3.02
C LEU A 88 3.12 0.75 -2.62
N LEU A 89 3.85 0.09 -1.73
CA LEU A 89 3.37 -1.09 -1.00
C LEU A 89 3.28 -0.75 0.49
N ILE A 90 2.06 -0.71 1.01
CA ILE A 90 1.81 -0.41 2.41
C ILE A 90 1.53 -1.72 3.14
N VAL A 91 2.43 -2.08 4.05
CA VAL A 91 2.30 -3.28 4.87
C VAL A 91 1.65 -2.90 6.19
N ARG A 92 0.52 -3.53 6.53
CA ARG A 92 -0.12 -3.30 7.82
C ARG A 92 0.76 -3.87 8.94
N ALA A 93 1.19 -3.01 9.85
CA ALA A 93 1.90 -3.45 11.04
C ALA A 93 0.89 -4.15 11.97
N SER A 94 0.81 -5.49 11.90
CA SER A 94 0.09 -6.31 12.87
C SER A 94 1.09 -6.92 13.86
N GLN A 95 0.70 -7.05 15.12
CA GLN A 95 1.55 -7.68 16.15
C GLN A 95 1.79 -9.19 15.90
N GLN A 96 1.21 -9.76 14.87
CA GLN A 96 1.21 -11.20 14.58
C GLN A 96 2.14 -11.64 13.45
N TYR A 97 3.01 -10.76 12.94
CA TYR A 97 4.08 -11.27 12.07
C TYR A 97 5.06 -12.07 12.93
N PRO A 98 5.22 -13.38 12.68
CA PRO A 98 6.15 -14.19 13.44
C PRO A 98 7.54 -13.61 13.31
N GLN A 99 8.13 -13.21 14.45
CA GLN A 99 9.51 -12.73 14.54
C GLN A 99 10.53 -13.88 14.48
N SER A 100 10.09 -15.06 14.11
CA SER A 100 10.92 -16.25 14.08
C SER A 100 11.68 -16.35 12.77
N GLY A 101 12.99 -16.53 12.90
CA GLY A 101 13.93 -16.83 11.83
C GLY A 101 13.74 -18.20 11.17
N GLU A 102 12.57 -18.79 11.28
CA GLU A 102 12.16 -19.91 10.46
C GLU A 102 11.66 -19.38 9.14
N SER A 103 12.39 -19.65 8.07
CA SER A 103 11.95 -19.49 6.68
C SER A 103 10.64 -20.25 6.51
N SER A 104 9.52 -19.59 6.78
CA SER A 104 8.22 -20.12 6.44
C SER A 104 8.21 -20.33 4.93
N LYS A 105 8.26 -21.58 4.49
CA LYS A 105 8.14 -21.98 3.09
C LYS A 105 6.75 -21.66 2.52
N THR A 106 5.87 -21.13 3.35
CA THR A 106 4.49 -20.78 2.99
C THR A 106 4.50 -19.42 2.29
N PRO A 107 3.95 -19.29 1.09
CA PRO A 107 3.85 -18.01 0.39
C PRO A 107 3.07 -17.01 1.24
N ILE A 108 3.62 -15.80 1.44
CA ILE A 108 2.99 -14.74 2.25
C ILE A 108 1.64 -14.30 1.64
N TYR A 109 1.58 -14.23 0.32
CA TYR A 109 0.39 -13.80 -0.43
C TYR A 109 -0.21 -14.97 -1.21
N GLN A 110 -1.00 -15.82 -0.56
CA GLN A 110 -1.65 -16.96 -1.21
C GLN A 110 -2.84 -16.55 -2.08
N ARG A 111 -3.57 -15.50 -1.67
CA ARG A 111 -4.72 -14.95 -2.38
C ARG A 111 -4.57 -13.44 -2.48
N ILE A 112 -4.74 -12.90 -3.68
CA ILE A 112 -4.58 -11.48 -3.98
C ILE A 112 -5.90 -10.98 -4.55
N LEU A 113 -6.50 -9.97 -3.92
CA LEU A 113 -7.68 -9.29 -4.40
C LEU A 113 -7.26 -8.09 -5.24
N VAL A 114 -7.78 -7.98 -6.44
CA VAL A 114 -7.50 -6.89 -7.39
C VAL A 114 -8.82 -6.22 -7.77
N PRO A 115 -9.16 -5.09 -7.16
CA PRO A 115 -10.31 -4.31 -7.57
C PRO A 115 -10.01 -3.55 -8.87
N LEU A 116 -10.94 -3.63 -9.83
CA LEU A 116 -10.89 -2.93 -11.10
C LEU A 116 -12.20 -2.16 -11.30
N ASP A 117 -12.13 -1.04 -12.00
CA ASP A 117 -13.28 -0.17 -12.31
C ASP A 117 -13.61 -0.10 -13.81
N GLY A 118 -12.93 -0.92 -14.63
CA GLY A 118 -13.07 -0.91 -16.09
C GLY A 118 -12.20 0.13 -16.79
N SER A 119 -11.39 0.90 -16.07
CA SER A 119 -10.50 1.88 -16.69
C SER A 119 -9.13 1.27 -17.00
N GLN A 120 -8.50 1.71 -18.11
CA GLN A 120 -7.12 1.36 -18.42
C GLN A 120 -6.14 1.75 -17.31
N ARG A 121 -6.47 2.77 -16.51
CA ARG A 121 -5.67 3.17 -15.35
C ARG A 121 -5.67 2.11 -14.26
N ALA A 122 -6.82 1.52 -13.98
CA ALA A 122 -6.92 0.44 -13.00
C ALA A 122 -6.12 -0.78 -13.44
N GLU A 123 -6.07 -1.05 -14.74
CA GLU A 123 -5.32 -2.20 -15.29
C GLU A 123 -3.80 -2.05 -15.23
N ASN A 124 -3.26 -0.86 -14.99
CA ASN A 124 -1.81 -0.66 -14.79
C ASN A 124 -1.23 -1.44 -13.60
N VAL A 125 -2.06 -1.93 -12.71
CA VAL A 125 -1.64 -2.81 -11.60
C VAL A 125 -1.36 -4.25 -12.06
N LEU A 126 -1.95 -4.71 -13.17
CA LEU A 126 -1.90 -6.11 -13.61
C LEU A 126 -0.47 -6.64 -13.85
N PRO A 127 0.47 -5.93 -14.48
CA PRO A 127 1.84 -6.41 -14.65
C PRO A 127 2.54 -6.67 -13.30
N ILE A 128 2.32 -5.82 -12.31
CA ILE A 128 2.91 -5.95 -10.97
C ILE A 128 2.30 -7.16 -10.25
N ILE A 129 0.97 -7.28 -10.30
CA ILE A 129 0.23 -8.39 -9.68
C ILE A 129 0.59 -9.72 -10.31
N THR A 130 0.78 -9.78 -11.63
CA THR A 130 1.22 -11.00 -12.32
C THR A 130 2.59 -11.47 -11.81
N GLN A 131 3.57 -10.57 -11.69
CA GLN A 131 4.88 -10.91 -11.15
C GLN A 131 4.79 -11.38 -9.69
N LEU A 132 4.00 -10.68 -8.87
CA LEU A 132 3.81 -11.03 -7.46
C LEU A 132 3.15 -12.39 -7.32
N ALA A 133 2.10 -12.65 -8.10
CA ALA A 133 1.38 -13.91 -8.09
C ALA A 133 2.26 -15.09 -8.54
N HIS A 134 3.07 -14.91 -9.57
CA HIS A 134 4.04 -15.94 -9.99
C HIS A 134 5.05 -16.25 -8.88
N SER A 135 5.62 -15.20 -8.24
CA SER A 135 6.62 -15.38 -7.19
C SER A 135 6.07 -16.11 -5.96
N HIS A 136 4.81 -15.89 -5.64
CA HIS A 136 4.16 -16.47 -4.45
C HIS A 136 3.23 -17.64 -4.77
N LYS A 137 3.06 -18.04 -6.04
CA LYS A 137 2.08 -19.05 -6.50
C LYS A 137 0.67 -18.72 -6.01
N SER A 138 0.30 -17.44 -6.13
CA SER A 138 -0.93 -16.89 -5.59
C SER A 138 -2.11 -17.11 -6.53
N GLN A 139 -3.30 -17.21 -5.96
CA GLN A 139 -4.58 -17.09 -6.69
C GLN A 139 -4.96 -15.61 -6.74
N ILE A 140 -5.30 -15.11 -7.93
CA ILE A 140 -5.79 -13.74 -8.13
C ILE A 140 -7.32 -13.77 -8.15
N HIS A 141 -7.94 -12.84 -7.42
CA HIS A 141 -9.37 -12.57 -7.43
C HIS A 141 -9.60 -11.17 -7.98
N LEU A 142 -10.15 -11.09 -9.20
CA LEU A 142 -10.56 -9.82 -9.80
C LEU A 142 -11.94 -9.46 -9.28
N VAL A 143 -12.16 -8.19 -8.91
CA VAL A 143 -13.47 -7.71 -8.46
C VAL A 143 -13.77 -6.35 -9.04
N GLN A 144 -15.04 -6.15 -9.38
CA GLN A 144 -15.58 -4.84 -9.74
C GLN A 144 -16.77 -4.53 -8.84
N VAL A 145 -16.82 -3.32 -8.29
CA VAL A 145 -17.94 -2.85 -7.49
C VAL A 145 -18.86 -2.02 -8.36
N VAL A 146 -20.08 -2.49 -8.52
CA VAL A 146 -21.13 -1.75 -9.22
C VAL A 146 -21.92 -0.97 -8.17
N GLN A 147 -21.93 0.37 -8.33
CA GLN A 147 -22.71 1.23 -7.44
C GLN A 147 -24.20 1.07 -7.73
N THR A 148 -25.00 0.91 -6.66
CA THR A 148 -26.45 1.04 -6.76
C THR A 148 -26.79 2.52 -7.03
N PRO A 149 -27.64 2.82 -8.04
CA PRO A 149 -28.03 4.20 -8.28
C PRO A 149 -28.73 4.80 -7.06
N GLU A 150 -28.25 5.95 -6.60
CA GLU A 150 -28.98 6.76 -5.62
C GLU A 150 -30.18 7.41 -6.32
N MET A 151 -31.30 6.70 -6.32
CA MET A 151 -32.58 7.31 -6.75
C MET A 151 -32.98 8.37 -5.74
N ALA A 152 -33.37 9.56 -6.20
CA ALA A 152 -33.93 10.61 -5.35
C ALA A 152 -35.06 9.99 -4.52
N ARG A 153 -34.85 9.88 -3.19
CA ARG A 153 -35.79 9.23 -2.29
C ARG A 153 -37.01 10.13 -2.13
N GLN A 154 -37.97 10.00 -3.00
CA GLN A 154 -39.35 10.33 -2.65
C GLN A 154 -39.84 9.21 -1.74
N MET A 155 -40.20 9.52 -0.55
CA MET A 155 -40.81 8.57 0.37
C MET A 155 -42.36 8.70 0.29
N PRO A 156 -43.07 7.58 0.02
CA PRO A 156 -42.62 6.22 -0.26
C PRO A 156 -42.16 6.02 -1.72
N PRO A 157 -41.21 5.10 -1.99
CA PRO A 157 -40.74 4.83 -3.36
C PRO A 157 -41.91 4.29 -4.23
N VAL A 158 -42.08 4.86 -5.40
CA VAL A 158 -43.08 4.37 -6.39
C VAL A 158 -42.55 3.06 -6.99
N ARG A 159 -43.46 2.13 -7.37
CA ARG A 159 -43.05 0.82 -7.96
C ARG A 159 -42.16 0.98 -9.17
N GLU A 160 -42.41 1.99 -10.01
CA GLU A 160 -41.61 2.32 -11.19
C GLU A 160 -40.15 2.65 -10.84
N ASP A 161 -39.89 3.34 -9.73
CA ASP A 161 -38.54 3.66 -9.27
C ASP A 161 -37.78 2.41 -8.83
N ILE A 162 -38.47 1.45 -8.21
CA ILE A 162 -37.89 0.17 -7.78
C ILE A 162 -37.54 -0.69 -9.01
N ASP A 163 -38.43 -0.76 -9.99
CA ASP A 163 -38.22 -1.52 -11.23
C ASP A 163 -37.07 -0.94 -12.05
N LEU A 164 -37.00 0.40 -12.18
CA LEU A 164 -35.91 1.07 -12.87
C LEU A 164 -34.58 0.86 -12.16
N SER A 165 -34.53 0.96 -10.85
CA SER A 165 -33.31 0.73 -10.09
C SER A 165 -32.80 -0.72 -10.26
N THR A 166 -33.70 -1.68 -10.28
CA THR A 166 -33.40 -3.10 -10.49
C THR A 166 -32.85 -3.35 -11.90
N GLN A 167 -33.44 -2.73 -12.92
CA GLN A 167 -32.97 -2.84 -14.32
C GLN A 167 -31.56 -2.25 -14.47
N VAL A 168 -31.30 -1.09 -13.90
CA VAL A 168 -29.98 -0.44 -13.96
C VAL A 168 -28.92 -1.29 -13.25
N VAL A 169 -29.22 -1.83 -12.07
CA VAL A 169 -28.29 -2.71 -11.33
C VAL A 169 -28.01 -3.99 -12.13
N THR A 170 -29.03 -4.59 -12.73
CA THR A 170 -28.88 -5.81 -13.53
C THR A 170 -27.98 -5.57 -14.73
N ARG A 171 -28.25 -4.50 -15.48
CA ARG A 171 -27.45 -4.11 -16.64
C ARG A 171 -26.00 -3.84 -16.28
N ASN A 172 -25.75 -3.05 -15.24
CA ASN A 172 -24.40 -2.75 -14.77
C ASN A 172 -23.64 -4.01 -14.31
N ARG A 173 -24.35 -4.99 -13.70
CA ARG A 173 -23.79 -6.28 -13.34
C ARG A 173 -23.38 -7.11 -14.55
N GLU A 174 -24.22 -7.13 -15.60
CA GLU A 174 -23.90 -7.81 -16.85
C GLU A 174 -22.71 -7.17 -17.57
N GLU A 175 -22.67 -5.84 -17.65
CA GLU A 175 -21.55 -5.10 -18.23
C GLU A 175 -20.24 -5.34 -17.45
N GLY A 176 -20.29 -5.31 -16.12
CA GLY A 176 -19.14 -5.65 -15.27
C GLY A 176 -18.66 -7.09 -15.43
N GLY A 177 -19.60 -8.04 -15.58
CA GLY A 177 -19.26 -9.46 -15.81
C GLY A 177 -18.67 -9.73 -17.21
N ARG A 178 -18.93 -8.88 -18.20
CA ARG A 178 -18.28 -8.98 -19.52
C ARG A 178 -16.87 -8.38 -19.55
N TYR A 179 -16.60 -7.45 -18.64
CA TYR A 179 -15.30 -6.82 -18.53
C TYR A 179 -14.26 -7.69 -17.80
N LEU A 180 -14.65 -8.42 -16.75
CA LEU A 180 -13.78 -9.34 -15.99
C LEU A 180 -13.59 -10.68 -16.70
#